data_c0ae9afde7defb87024f66f04c37217e
#
_entry.id   c0ae9afde7defb87024f66f04c37217e
#
_cell.length_a   1.000
_cell.length_b   1.000
_cell.length_c   1.000
_cell.angle_alpha   90.00
_cell.angle_beta   90.00
_cell.angle_gamma   90.00
#
_symmetry.space_group_name_H-M   'P 1'
#
loop_
_entity.id
_entity.type
_entity.pdbx_description
1 polymer ?
#
loop_
_entity_poly.entity_id
_entity_poly.type
_entity_poly.pdbx_seq_one_letter_code
_entity_poly.pdbx_strand_id
1 'polypeptide(L)'
;MKICFIYSGLSRTLIESIKQLNYKITNTSIQYDIYIHTELNEIDTSYLHKKLNIETLYSLDNVKSILVDSKPDLPDIYKTDKEISMYYQWYKIYRIYSIIKNDINYDYIVRIRSDLFILENLNNILLNLENSKIYIPTGNNIYDRNHITNDESINDQFAIGTPLIMNIYANLINEINEYISPNTCSEIILAKHLKKYNIQIERIKLDYKLVLSLCNLIGISGNSGSGKSTLTNIIESIFKFDKKVVLETDRYHKWERGNPEWNIKTHLNPESNYLEKLQEDTFNLKLGNDIFTVDYNHTTGKFTPIEKISAKENIIICGLHTLYNNKMRDIIDIKVYIDTQESIQYYWKLNRDVNNRGHTVDKVLKSIDSRKEDYIKFIEPQKKCSDIIIQYYTEKEFDWKKNIIPDILLKISIKHELFNILYECITYFNNYITISSYINNFITIQITDLINNKEIYDYIIKHGIDFINLNEIHHGHNGIIQLLFALLLYK
;
A
#
# COMPACT_ATOMS: atom_id res chain seq x y z
N MET A 1 26.99 -12.73 -7.17
CA MET A 1 26.40 -12.16 -8.41
C MET A 1 25.92 -10.76 -8.10
N LYS A 2 26.28 -9.80 -8.94
CA LYS A 2 25.86 -8.40 -8.79
C LYS A 2 24.95 -7.97 -9.92
N ILE A 3 23.76 -7.48 -9.58
CA ILE A 3 22.69 -7.14 -10.53
C ILE A 3 22.37 -5.65 -10.47
N CYS A 4 22.08 -5.06 -11.62
CA CYS A 4 21.55 -3.73 -11.72
C CYS A 4 20.08 -3.79 -12.16
N PHE A 5 19.15 -3.28 -11.35
CA PHE A 5 17.76 -3.08 -11.73
C PHE A 5 17.57 -1.66 -12.26
N ILE A 6 17.00 -1.55 -13.43
CA ILE A 6 16.61 -0.26 -14.02
C ILE A 6 15.10 -0.14 -14.12
N TYR A 7 14.57 0.88 -13.46
CA TYR A 7 13.16 1.23 -13.52
C TYR A 7 12.94 2.42 -14.47
N SER A 8 12.04 2.24 -15.41
CA SER A 8 11.66 3.30 -16.35
C SER A 8 10.18 3.21 -16.69
N GLY A 9 9.49 4.34 -16.73
CA GLY A 9 8.06 4.41 -17.01
C GLY A 9 7.36 5.50 -16.23
N LEU A 10 6.04 5.37 -16.06
CA LEU A 10 5.23 6.26 -15.23
C LEU A 10 5.48 6.00 -13.74
N SER A 11 5.51 7.05 -12.93
CA SER A 11 5.91 6.95 -11.52
C SER A 11 4.82 6.50 -10.55
N ARG A 12 3.58 6.31 -11.01
CA ARG A 12 2.38 6.13 -10.17
C ARG A 12 2.49 5.02 -9.12
N THR A 13 3.14 3.91 -9.46
CA THR A 13 3.26 2.74 -8.58
C THR A 13 4.71 2.32 -8.34
N LEU A 14 5.64 3.21 -8.69
CA LEU A 14 7.09 2.94 -8.68
C LEU A 14 7.62 2.56 -7.29
N ILE A 15 7.24 3.33 -6.26
CA ILE A 15 7.70 3.10 -4.88
C ILE A 15 7.27 1.71 -4.40
N GLU A 16 6.02 1.35 -4.63
CA GLU A 16 5.46 0.07 -4.21
C GLU A 16 6.06 -1.09 -5.01
N SER A 17 6.33 -0.90 -6.30
CA SER A 17 7.01 -1.89 -7.14
C SER A 17 8.44 -2.16 -6.63
N ILE A 18 9.19 -1.10 -6.27
CA ILE A 18 10.54 -1.23 -5.70
C ILE A 18 10.51 -1.91 -4.33
N LYS A 19 9.62 -1.49 -3.44
CA LYS A 19 9.46 -2.14 -2.13
C LYS A 19 9.14 -3.63 -2.28
N GLN A 20 8.29 -3.96 -3.22
CA GLN A 20 7.91 -5.34 -3.49
C GLN A 20 9.09 -6.15 -4.05
N LEU A 21 9.91 -5.58 -4.94
CA LEU A 21 11.10 -6.24 -5.47
C LEU A 21 12.04 -6.71 -4.35
N ASN A 22 12.26 -5.88 -3.32
CA ASN A 22 13.14 -6.20 -2.19
C ASN A 22 12.69 -7.48 -1.46
N TYR A 23 11.40 -7.83 -1.50
CA TYR A 23 10.90 -9.09 -0.92
C TYR A 23 10.96 -10.29 -1.87
N LYS A 24 11.22 -10.06 -3.16
CA LYS A 24 11.29 -11.12 -4.18
C LYS A 24 12.71 -11.62 -4.42
N ILE A 25 13.72 -10.97 -3.82
CA ILE A 25 15.12 -11.38 -3.85
C ILE A 25 15.53 -11.70 -2.43
N THR A 26 15.49 -12.99 -2.07
CA THR A 26 15.78 -13.46 -0.70
C THR A 26 17.14 -14.15 -0.57
N ASN A 27 17.82 -14.41 -1.70
CA ASN A 27 19.13 -15.06 -1.69
C ASN A 27 20.23 -14.05 -1.42
N THR A 28 20.91 -14.17 -0.29
CA THR A 28 22.00 -13.27 0.16
C THR A 28 23.24 -13.27 -0.73
N SER A 29 23.40 -14.25 -1.62
CA SER A 29 24.49 -14.22 -2.63
C SER A 29 24.22 -13.29 -3.80
N ILE A 30 23.00 -12.76 -3.94
CA ILE A 30 22.61 -11.79 -4.95
C ILE A 30 22.72 -10.40 -4.34
N GLN A 31 23.68 -9.62 -4.81
CA GLN A 31 23.78 -8.18 -4.50
C GLN A 31 23.16 -7.39 -5.64
N TYR A 32 22.45 -6.32 -5.34
CA TYR A 32 21.85 -5.51 -6.40
C TYR A 32 21.76 -4.03 -6.03
N ASP A 33 21.80 -3.23 -7.09
CA ASP A 33 21.57 -1.79 -7.05
C ASP A 33 20.37 -1.44 -7.92
N ILE A 34 19.61 -0.40 -7.55
CA ILE A 34 18.45 0.08 -8.28
C ILE A 34 18.74 1.48 -8.85
N TYR A 35 18.45 1.65 -10.12
CA TYR A 35 18.53 2.92 -10.84
C TYR A 35 17.14 3.28 -11.37
N ILE A 36 16.76 4.53 -11.23
CA ILE A 36 15.40 4.99 -11.53
C ILE A 36 15.50 6.14 -12.54
N HIS A 37 14.67 6.11 -13.58
CA HIS A 37 14.39 7.25 -14.43
C HIS A 37 12.96 7.75 -14.16
N THR A 38 12.83 9.06 -13.89
CA THR A 38 11.54 9.74 -13.73
C THR A 38 11.56 11.09 -14.44
N GLU A 39 10.39 11.64 -14.74
CA GLU A 39 10.26 12.95 -15.36
C GLU A 39 9.98 14.03 -14.31
N LEU A 40 10.44 15.25 -14.56
CA LEU A 40 10.27 16.40 -13.67
C LEU A 40 8.77 16.65 -13.35
N ASN A 41 7.90 16.52 -14.34
CA ASN A 41 6.46 16.70 -14.20
C ASN A 41 5.77 15.59 -13.39
N GLU A 42 6.41 14.44 -13.20
CA GLU A 42 5.91 13.32 -12.43
C GLU A 42 6.23 13.44 -10.93
N ILE A 43 7.25 14.24 -10.58
CA ILE A 43 7.65 14.48 -9.19
C ILE A 43 6.61 15.31 -8.43
N ASP A 44 5.91 16.22 -9.14
CA ASP A 44 4.91 17.11 -8.55
C ASP A 44 3.46 16.61 -8.67
N THR A 45 3.20 15.50 -9.38
CA THR A 45 1.85 14.97 -9.48
C THR A 45 1.47 14.25 -8.19
N SER A 46 0.59 14.87 -7.43
CA SER A 46 -0.09 14.26 -6.29
C SER A 46 -1.04 13.18 -6.79
N TYR A 47 -0.64 11.94 -6.75
CA TYR A 47 -1.58 10.83 -6.79
C TYR A 47 -1.72 10.32 -5.35
N LEU A 48 -2.91 10.51 -4.76
CA LEU A 48 -3.22 10.10 -3.39
C LEU A 48 -2.17 10.60 -2.36
N HIS A 49 -1.86 11.89 -2.37
CA HIS A 49 -0.94 12.54 -1.43
C HIS A 49 0.50 11.98 -1.40
N LYS A 50 0.85 11.07 -2.28
CA LYS A 50 2.22 10.62 -2.50
C LYS A 50 2.81 11.45 -3.62
N LYS A 51 3.23 12.69 -3.30
CA LYS A 51 4.25 13.34 -4.14
C LYS A 51 5.40 12.36 -4.25
N LEU A 52 5.79 12.02 -5.47
CA LEU A 52 7.01 11.29 -5.71
C LEU A 52 8.15 12.21 -5.26
N ASN A 53 8.52 12.12 -3.98
CA ASN A 53 9.62 12.89 -3.44
C ASN A 53 10.90 12.15 -3.73
N ILE A 54 11.87 12.83 -4.35
CA ILE A 54 13.21 12.29 -4.62
C ILE A 54 13.86 11.78 -3.33
N GLU A 55 13.69 12.46 -2.20
CA GLU A 55 14.17 12.01 -0.90
C GLU A 55 13.54 10.67 -0.48
N THR A 56 12.24 10.49 -0.71
CA THR A 56 11.56 9.22 -0.46
C THR A 56 12.12 8.09 -1.33
N LEU A 57 12.44 8.36 -2.60
CA LEU A 57 13.05 7.36 -3.47
C LEU A 57 14.46 6.99 -3.01
N TYR A 58 15.28 7.95 -2.59
CA TYR A 58 16.61 7.67 -2.04
C TYR A 58 16.58 6.98 -0.68
N SER A 59 15.48 7.08 0.06
CA SER A 59 15.30 6.35 1.32
C SER A 59 14.97 4.86 1.14
N LEU A 60 14.67 4.42 -0.09
CA LEU A 60 14.42 3.01 -0.37
C LEU A 60 15.73 2.23 -0.42
N ASP A 61 15.70 1.00 0.08
CA ASP A 61 16.85 0.11 0.07
C ASP A 61 17.36 -0.12 -1.36
N ASN A 62 18.70 -0.14 -1.50
CA ASN A 62 19.41 -0.41 -2.74
C ASN A 62 19.22 0.62 -3.88
N VAL A 63 18.52 1.74 -3.68
CA VAL A 63 18.46 2.81 -4.68
C VAL A 63 19.77 3.56 -4.71
N LYS A 64 20.49 3.42 -5.82
CA LYS A 64 21.83 4.00 -6.03
C LYS A 64 21.78 5.34 -6.75
N SER A 65 20.89 5.50 -7.71
CA SER A 65 20.78 6.72 -8.49
C SER A 65 19.39 6.94 -9.04
N ILE A 66 18.97 8.21 -9.10
CA ILE A 66 17.73 8.66 -9.68
C ILE A 66 18.07 9.71 -10.74
N LEU A 67 17.66 9.45 -11.98
CA LEU A 67 17.75 10.40 -13.07
C LEU A 67 16.41 11.09 -13.26
N VAL A 68 16.42 12.41 -13.15
CA VAL A 68 15.24 13.26 -13.38
C VAL A 68 15.48 14.06 -14.64
N ASP A 69 14.69 13.81 -15.67
CA ASP A 69 14.79 14.52 -16.95
C ASP A 69 13.48 15.28 -17.26
N SER A 70 13.59 16.38 -18.01
CA SER A 70 12.46 16.91 -18.77
C SER A 70 12.20 16.06 -20.01
N LYS A 71 10.97 16.05 -20.51
CA LYS A 71 10.67 15.41 -21.79
C LYS A 71 11.56 16.03 -22.89
N PRO A 72 12.20 15.19 -23.71
CA PRO A 72 12.95 15.71 -24.86
C PRO A 72 12.00 16.28 -25.91
N ASP A 73 12.54 17.13 -26.77
CA ASP A 73 11.84 17.55 -27.97
C ASP A 73 11.54 16.34 -28.85
N LEU A 74 10.33 16.27 -29.31
CA LEU A 74 9.85 15.16 -30.13
C LEU A 74 10.22 15.40 -31.59
N PRO A 75 10.87 14.45 -32.29
CA PRO A 75 11.08 14.57 -33.71
C PRO A 75 9.74 14.64 -34.49
N ASP A 76 9.67 15.47 -35.53
CA ASP A 76 8.46 15.74 -36.33
C ASP A 76 7.84 14.52 -37.03
N ILE A 77 8.56 13.40 -37.06
CA ILE A 77 8.11 12.14 -37.66
C ILE A 77 7.04 11.41 -36.84
N TYR A 78 6.95 11.70 -35.51
CA TYR A 78 5.98 11.06 -34.60
C TYR A 78 4.67 11.86 -34.62
N LYS A 79 3.60 11.25 -35.13
CA LYS A 79 2.32 11.93 -35.39
C LYS A 79 1.18 11.43 -34.50
N THR A 80 1.27 10.21 -34.00
CA THR A 80 0.21 9.59 -33.20
C THR A 80 0.64 9.49 -31.73
N ASP A 81 -0.33 9.55 -30.81
CA ASP A 81 -0.08 9.37 -29.37
C ASP A 81 0.64 8.06 -29.06
N LYS A 82 0.38 7.02 -29.84
CA LYS A 82 1.05 5.71 -29.71
C LYS A 82 2.53 5.79 -30.06
N GLU A 83 2.87 6.42 -31.18
CA GLU A 83 4.26 6.62 -31.60
C GLU A 83 5.03 7.50 -30.62
N ILE A 84 4.40 8.56 -30.14
CA ILE A 84 4.92 9.47 -29.13
C ILE A 84 5.20 8.72 -27.81
N SER A 85 4.24 7.94 -27.34
CA SER A 85 4.39 7.14 -26.12
C SER A 85 5.52 6.11 -26.22
N MET A 86 5.64 5.46 -27.39
CA MET A 86 6.70 4.51 -27.68
C MET A 86 8.09 5.17 -27.69
N TYR A 87 8.23 6.33 -28.33
CA TYR A 87 9.48 7.08 -28.33
C TYR A 87 9.92 7.44 -26.91
N TYR A 88 9.02 8.00 -26.08
CA TYR A 88 9.35 8.35 -24.71
C TYR A 88 9.69 7.14 -23.85
N GLN A 89 9.06 5.99 -24.08
CA GLN A 89 9.41 4.75 -23.37
C GLN A 89 10.87 4.37 -23.62
N TRP A 90 11.30 4.33 -24.90
CA TRP A 90 12.67 3.94 -25.26
C TRP A 90 13.68 5.03 -24.90
N TYR A 91 13.30 6.29 -24.96
CA TYR A 91 14.11 7.40 -24.46
C TYR A 91 14.45 7.24 -22.97
N LYS A 92 13.48 6.94 -22.13
CA LYS A 92 13.66 6.72 -20.70
C LYS A 92 14.61 5.54 -20.41
N ILE A 93 14.48 4.45 -21.15
CA ILE A 93 15.35 3.27 -21.01
C ILE A 93 16.81 3.64 -21.41
N TYR A 94 16.98 4.32 -22.50
CA TYR A 94 18.29 4.77 -22.96
C TYR A 94 18.95 5.72 -21.96
N ARG A 95 18.20 6.69 -21.46
CA ARG A 95 18.72 7.68 -20.52
C ARG A 95 19.23 7.06 -19.23
N ILE A 96 18.46 6.19 -18.62
CA ILE A 96 18.91 5.52 -17.40
C ILE A 96 20.10 4.58 -17.67
N TYR A 97 20.09 3.88 -18.81
CA TYR A 97 21.19 3.02 -19.20
C TYR A 97 22.48 3.83 -19.43
N SER A 98 22.39 5.05 -19.96
CA SER A 98 23.56 5.91 -20.23
C SER A 98 24.39 6.26 -18.97
N ILE A 99 23.76 6.24 -17.79
CA ILE A 99 24.45 6.42 -16.51
C ILE A 99 25.20 5.14 -16.12
N ILE A 100 24.60 3.99 -16.37
CA ILE A 100 25.09 2.68 -15.89
C ILE A 100 26.20 2.14 -16.78
N LYS A 101 26.20 2.48 -18.09
CA LYS A 101 27.15 1.92 -19.07
C LYS A 101 28.63 2.09 -18.71
N ASN A 102 28.95 3.03 -17.84
CA ASN A 102 30.32 3.28 -17.34
C ASN A 102 30.62 2.53 -16.03
N ASP A 103 29.60 1.92 -15.39
CA ASP A 103 29.71 1.10 -14.18
C ASP A 103 29.66 -0.38 -14.55
N ILE A 104 30.79 -0.90 -15.05
CA ILE A 104 30.92 -2.22 -15.70
C ILE A 104 30.85 -3.39 -14.69
N ASN A 105 30.58 -3.13 -13.41
CA ASN A 105 30.69 -4.11 -12.33
C ASN A 105 29.43 -4.97 -12.12
N TYR A 106 28.49 -5.01 -13.06
CA TYR A 106 27.29 -5.85 -12.97
C TYR A 106 27.42 -7.10 -13.85
N ASP A 107 27.02 -8.25 -13.31
CA ASP A 107 26.92 -9.49 -14.07
C ASP A 107 25.73 -9.42 -15.02
N TYR A 108 24.61 -8.89 -14.52
CA TYR A 108 23.37 -8.71 -15.29
C TYR A 108 22.70 -7.36 -15.00
N ILE A 109 21.97 -6.88 -16.00
CA ILE A 109 21.09 -5.72 -15.91
C ILE A 109 19.66 -6.20 -16.14
N VAL A 110 18.74 -5.79 -15.28
CA VAL A 110 17.30 -6.14 -15.34
C VAL A 110 16.51 -4.86 -15.57
N ARG A 111 15.84 -4.78 -16.70
CA ARG A 111 14.89 -3.70 -16.98
C ARG A 111 13.52 -4.09 -16.43
N ILE A 112 12.90 -3.19 -15.66
CA ILE A 112 11.54 -3.32 -15.13
C ILE A 112 10.76 -2.07 -15.48
N ARG A 113 9.56 -2.24 -16.01
CA ARG A 113 8.61 -1.14 -16.15
C ARG A 113 8.11 -0.73 -14.78
N SER A 114 8.01 0.57 -14.50
CA SER A 114 7.73 1.12 -13.16
C SER A 114 6.40 0.70 -12.53
N ASP A 115 5.43 0.30 -13.35
CA ASP A 115 4.11 -0.22 -12.94
C ASP A 115 4.01 -1.76 -12.97
N LEU A 116 5.15 -2.46 -13.11
CA LEU A 116 5.21 -3.92 -13.11
C LEU A 116 5.50 -4.44 -11.69
N PHE A 117 4.60 -5.28 -11.19
CA PHE A 117 4.73 -5.97 -9.90
C PHE A 117 5.03 -7.45 -10.13
N ILE A 118 6.16 -7.92 -9.60
CA ILE A 118 6.58 -9.32 -9.68
C ILE A 118 5.89 -10.11 -8.58
N LEU A 119 5.14 -11.15 -8.94
CA LEU A 119 4.34 -11.92 -8.00
C LEU A 119 5.11 -13.11 -7.41
N GLU A 120 6.13 -13.61 -8.09
CA GLU A 120 6.96 -14.74 -7.66
C GLU A 120 8.34 -14.33 -7.13
N ASN A 121 9.08 -15.30 -6.57
CA ASN A 121 10.46 -15.11 -6.15
C ASN A 121 11.41 -15.17 -7.35
N LEU A 122 12.26 -14.16 -7.51
CA LEU A 122 13.19 -14.05 -8.65
C LEU A 122 14.45 -14.92 -8.52
N ASN A 123 14.76 -15.46 -7.35
CA ASN A 123 16.04 -16.15 -7.12
C ASN A 123 16.29 -17.26 -8.14
N ASN A 124 15.25 -18.07 -8.47
CA ASN A 124 15.40 -19.18 -9.41
C ASN A 124 15.71 -18.71 -10.83
N ILE A 125 15.14 -17.61 -11.26
CA ILE A 125 15.43 -17.01 -12.58
C ILE A 125 16.86 -16.47 -12.58
N LEU A 126 17.21 -15.65 -11.58
CA LEU A 126 18.48 -14.95 -11.53
C LEU A 126 19.69 -15.89 -11.39
N LEU A 127 19.52 -17.03 -10.70
CA LEU A 127 20.63 -17.99 -10.50
C LEU A 127 20.88 -18.92 -11.70
N ASN A 128 20.00 -18.93 -12.70
CA ASN A 128 20.08 -19.82 -13.88
C ASN A 128 20.28 -19.05 -15.20
N LEU A 129 20.87 -17.86 -15.17
CA LEU A 129 21.12 -17.03 -16.34
C LEU A 129 22.39 -17.48 -17.10
N GLU A 130 22.33 -17.40 -18.44
CA GLU A 130 23.46 -17.59 -19.34
C GLU A 130 23.86 -16.27 -20.01
N ASN A 131 25.16 -16.04 -20.16
CA ASN A 131 25.69 -14.75 -20.63
C ASN A 131 25.40 -14.41 -22.11
N SER A 132 25.01 -15.38 -22.91
CA SER A 132 24.78 -15.22 -24.36
C SER A 132 23.36 -14.85 -24.75
N LYS A 133 22.44 -14.79 -23.78
CA LYS A 133 21.00 -14.66 -24.04
C LYS A 133 20.41 -13.41 -23.38
N ILE A 134 19.32 -12.92 -23.97
CA ILE A 134 18.38 -12.01 -23.29
C ILE A 134 17.16 -12.82 -22.84
N TYR A 135 16.72 -12.58 -21.60
CA TYR A 135 15.59 -13.26 -21.00
C TYR A 135 14.38 -12.32 -20.98
N ILE A 136 13.30 -12.74 -21.60
CA ILE A 136 12.08 -11.95 -21.78
C ILE A 136 10.86 -12.80 -21.41
N PRO A 137 9.91 -12.30 -20.60
CA PRO A 137 8.73 -13.05 -20.20
C PRO A 137 7.90 -13.53 -21.39
N THR A 138 7.30 -14.72 -21.25
CA THR A 138 6.19 -15.17 -22.10
C THR A 138 4.92 -14.43 -21.70
N GLY A 139 4.01 -14.21 -22.65
CA GLY A 139 2.70 -13.58 -22.39
C GLY A 139 2.70 -12.05 -22.33
N ASN A 140 1.52 -11.48 -22.24
CA ASN A 140 1.24 -10.03 -22.17
C ASN A 140 1.77 -9.17 -23.35
N ASN A 141 2.14 -9.75 -24.46
CA ASN A 141 2.31 -9.02 -25.70
C ASN A 141 0.99 -8.93 -26.47
N ILE A 142 0.90 -8.00 -27.41
CA ILE A 142 -0.35 -7.76 -28.17
C ILE A 142 -0.80 -9.00 -28.96
N TYR A 143 0.14 -9.87 -29.34
CA TYR A 143 -0.12 -11.05 -30.17
C TYR A 143 -0.36 -12.33 -29.34
N ASP A 144 0.14 -12.43 -28.10
CA ASP A 144 -0.17 -13.57 -27.23
C ASP A 144 -1.66 -13.67 -26.88
N ARG A 145 -2.39 -12.56 -26.93
CA ARG A 145 -3.86 -12.56 -26.81
C ARG A 145 -4.54 -13.31 -27.96
N ASN A 146 -3.84 -13.47 -29.09
CA ASN A 146 -4.30 -14.17 -30.28
C ASN A 146 -3.58 -15.49 -30.54
N HIS A 147 -2.85 -16.05 -29.53
CA HIS A 147 -2.08 -17.29 -29.65
C HIS A 147 -1.00 -17.30 -30.73
N ILE A 148 -0.48 -16.15 -31.12
CA ILE A 148 0.62 -16.03 -32.07
C ILE A 148 1.93 -16.04 -31.31
N THR A 149 2.47 -17.23 -31.08
CA THR A 149 3.82 -17.43 -30.51
C THR A 149 4.85 -17.37 -31.61
N ASN A 150 5.23 -16.17 -32.07
CA ASN A 150 6.35 -16.02 -32.98
C ASN A 150 7.33 -14.97 -32.44
N ASP A 151 8.60 -15.11 -32.84
CA ASP A 151 9.68 -14.20 -32.52
C ASP A 151 9.57 -12.82 -33.18
N GLU A 152 8.41 -12.48 -33.76
CA GLU A 152 8.14 -11.22 -34.43
C GLU A 152 7.62 -10.14 -33.46
N SER A 153 7.19 -10.57 -32.28
CA SER A 153 6.75 -9.65 -31.21
C SER A 153 7.19 -10.18 -29.86
N ILE A 154 7.83 -9.35 -29.05
CA ILE A 154 8.38 -9.73 -27.73
C ILE A 154 7.99 -8.72 -26.66
N ASN A 155 7.80 -9.21 -25.45
CA ASN A 155 7.45 -8.38 -24.31
C ASN A 155 8.52 -7.31 -24.05
N ASP A 156 8.10 -6.05 -23.96
CA ASP A 156 8.97 -4.88 -23.75
C ASP A 156 8.93 -4.33 -22.31
N GLN A 157 8.27 -5.04 -21.39
CA GLN A 157 7.99 -4.57 -20.04
C GLN A 157 9.04 -5.03 -19.01
N PHE A 158 9.71 -6.14 -19.32
CA PHE A 158 10.76 -6.75 -18.51
C PHE A 158 11.81 -7.43 -19.39
N ALA A 159 13.07 -7.26 -19.05
CA ALA A 159 14.18 -7.96 -19.75
C ALA A 159 15.36 -8.15 -18.81
N ILE A 160 16.08 -9.27 -18.96
CA ILE A 160 17.37 -9.53 -18.26
C ILE A 160 18.43 -9.86 -19.30
N GLY A 161 19.59 -9.24 -19.21
CA GLY A 161 20.73 -9.55 -20.03
C GLY A 161 22.05 -9.08 -19.42
N THR A 162 23.16 -9.54 -19.99
CA THR A 162 24.47 -8.98 -19.62
C THR A 162 24.55 -7.51 -20.02
N PRO A 163 25.48 -6.71 -19.43
CA PRO A 163 25.65 -5.31 -19.81
C PRO A 163 25.80 -5.08 -21.32
N LEU A 164 26.51 -6.00 -22.03
CA LEU A 164 26.67 -5.90 -23.47
C LEU A 164 25.33 -6.04 -24.21
N ILE A 165 24.52 -7.04 -23.86
CA ILE A 165 23.22 -7.28 -24.49
C ILE A 165 22.26 -6.14 -24.14
N MET A 166 22.24 -5.68 -22.89
CA MET A 166 21.37 -4.58 -22.48
C MET A 166 21.80 -3.23 -23.04
N ASN A 167 23.07 -3.07 -23.45
CA ASN A 167 23.49 -1.92 -24.23
C ASN A 167 22.82 -1.91 -25.62
N ILE A 168 22.76 -3.05 -26.30
CA ILE A 168 22.02 -3.17 -27.57
C ILE A 168 20.55 -2.88 -27.34
N TYR A 169 19.94 -3.51 -26.34
CA TYR A 169 18.54 -3.31 -25.96
C TYR A 169 18.21 -1.82 -25.73
N ALA A 170 18.99 -1.12 -24.93
CA ALA A 170 18.73 0.29 -24.59
C ALA A 170 18.98 1.25 -25.77
N ASN A 171 19.90 0.91 -26.68
CA ASN A 171 20.21 1.73 -27.85
C ASN A 171 19.20 1.64 -28.98
N LEU A 172 18.12 0.87 -28.84
CA LEU A 172 17.03 0.82 -29.81
C LEU A 172 16.52 2.21 -30.19
N ILE A 173 16.45 3.14 -29.24
CA ILE A 173 16.00 4.53 -29.51
C ILE A 173 16.79 5.22 -30.62
N ASN A 174 18.08 4.95 -30.74
CA ASN A 174 18.94 5.57 -31.75
C ASN A 174 18.67 5.04 -33.15
N GLU A 175 18.01 3.90 -33.26
CA GLU A 175 17.67 3.24 -34.53
C GLU A 175 16.16 3.11 -34.73
N ILE A 176 15.35 3.61 -33.80
CA ILE A 176 13.89 3.40 -33.77
C ILE A 176 13.21 3.81 -35.09
N ASN A 177 13.74 4.86 -35.76
CA ASN A 177 13.22 5.37 -37.01
C ASN A 177 13.33 4.39 -38.19
N GLU A 178 14.27 3.43 -38.12
CA GLU A 178 14.42 2.38 -39.13
C GLU A 178 13.30 1.34 -39.06
N TYR A 179 12.60 1.25 -37.96
CA TYR A 179 11.60 0.21 -37.68
C TYR A 179 10.16 0.72 -37.70
N ILE A 180 9.95 2.05 -37.64
CA ILE A 180 8.62 2.65 -37.60
C ILE A 180 7.91 2.45 -38.96
N SER A 181 6.71 1.92 -38.87
CA SER A 181 5.78 1.80 -39.99
C SER A 181 4.34 1.91 -39.46
N PRO A 182 3.34 2.21 -40.31
CA PRO A 182 1.95 2.22 -39.86
C PRO A 182 1.60 0.94 -39.11
N ASN A 183 0.98 1.07 -37.93
CA ASN A 183 0.59 -0.04 -37.06
C ASN A 183 1.73 -0.76 -36.30
N THR A 184 2.96 -0.26 -36.35
CA THR A 184 4.05 -0.83 -35.56
C THR A 184 3.84 -0.57 -34.05
N CYS A 185 4.23 -1.51 -33.20
CA CYS A 185 4.24 -1.36 -31.74
C CYS A 185 5.63 -1.63 -31.17
N SER A 186 5.84 -1.25 -29.93
CA SER A 186 7.12 -1.36 -29.21
C SER A 186 7.66 -2.78 -29.23
N GLU A 187 6.80 -3.77 -29.05
CA GLU A 187 7.14 -5.19 -29.02
C GLU A 187 7.69 -5.71 -30.37
N ILE A 188 7.14 -5.22 -31.48
CA ILE A 188 7.61 -5.59 -32.83
C ILE A 188 8.95 -4.91 -33.13
N ILE A 189 9.08 -3.64 -32.78
CA ILE A 189 10.32 -2.89 -32.99
C ILE A 189 11.46 -3.54 -32.21
N LEU A 190 11.22 -3.90 -30.95
CA LEU A 190 12.22 -4.58 -30.12
C LEU A 190 12.63 -5.92 -30.72
N ALA A 191 11.69 -6.72 -31.21
CA ALA A 191 11.99 -8.00 -31.86
C ALA A 191 12.88 -7.82 -33.09
N LYS A 192 12.55 -6.86 -33.97
CA LYS A 192 13.35 -6.54 -35.14
C LYS A 192 14.76 -6.08 -34.80
N HIS A 193 14.88 -5.23 -33.76
CA HIS A 193 16.16 -4.71 -33.30
C HIS A 193 17.07 -5.81 -32.76
N LEU A 194 16.56 -6.66 -31.85
CA LEU A 194 17.35 -7.77 -31.30
C LEU A 194 17.75 -8.78 -32.40
N LYS A 195 16.88 -9.03 -33.36
CA LYS A 195 17.16 -9.89 -34.53
C LYS A 195 18.29 -9.31 -35.40
N LYS A 196 18.30 -7.99 -35.64
CA LYS A 196 19.36 -7.29 -36.40
C LYS A 196 20.75 -7.54 -35.79
N TYR A 197 20.81 -7.62 -34.47
CA TYR A 197 22.05 -7.85 -33.72
C TYR A 197 22.31 -9.32 -33.37
N ASN A 198 21.53 -10.26 -33.89
CA ASN A 198 21.62 -11.70 -33.65
C ASN A 198 21.58 -12.07 -32.17
N ILE A 199 20.81 -11.35 -31.37
CA ILE A 199 20.64 -11.64 -29.93
C ILE A 199 19.71 -12.82 -29.76
N GLN A 200 20.16 -13.86 -29.06
CA GLN A 200 19.34 -15.02 -28.72
C GLN A 200 18.36 -14.66 -27.60
N ILE A 201 17.06 -14.87 -27.86
CA ILE A 201 15.98 -14.60 -26.92
C ILE A 201 15.60 -15.91 -26.21
N GLU A 202 15.67 -15.91 -24.88
CA GLU A 202 15.15 -16.99 -24.02
C GLU A 202 13.83 -16.53 -23.42
N ARG A 203 12.76 -17.29 -23.65
CA ARG A 203 11.45 -17.00 -23.10
C ARG A 203 11.32 -17.58 -21.70
N ILE A 204 11.13 -16.71 -20.71
CA ILE A 204 10.96 -17.12 -19.32
C ILE A 204 9.48 -17.04 -18.89
N LYS A 205 9.07 -17.98 -18.05
CA LYS A 205 7.80 -17.87 -17.35
C LYS A 205 8.03 -16.97 -16.13
N LEU A 206 7.44 -15.78 -16.14
CA LEU A 206 7.47 -14.81 -15.05
C LEU A 206 6.03 -14.47 -14.66
N ASP A 207 5.68 -14.69 -13.41
CA ASP A 207 4.39 -14.27 -12.88
C ASP A 207 4.47 -12.80 -12.42
N TYR A 208 3.78 -11.92 -13.13
CA TYR A 208 3.75 -10.49 -12.84
C TYR A 208 2.43 -9.85 -13.25
N LYS A 209 2.17 -8.66 -12.71
CA LYS A 209 0.99 -7.83 -13.03
C LYS A 209 1.41 -6.41 -13.33
N LEU A 210 0.80 -5.78 -14.33
CA LEU A 210 0.84 -4.34 -14.54
C LEU A 210 -0.26 -3.68 -13.71
N VAL A 211 0.14 -2.74 -12.87
CA VAL A 211 -0.76 -2.04 -11.95
C VAL A 211 -0.72 -0.55 -12.25
N LEU A 212 -1.70 -0.07 -12.98
CA LEU A 212 -1.78 1.36 -13.37
C LEU A 212 -2.15 2.26 -12.20
N SER A 213 -2.90 1.73 -11.23
CA SER A 213 -3.24 2.39 -9.98
C SER A 213 -3.42 1.34 -8.89
N LEU A 214 -2.99 1.67 -7.67
CA LEU A 214 -3.23 0.84 -6.48
C LEU A 214 -4.53 1.26 -5.81
N CYS A 215 -5.19 0.31 -5.15
CA CYS A 215 -6.31 0.63 -4.27
C CYS A 215 -5.79 1.36 -3.03
N ASN A 216 -6.58 2.29 -2.50
CA ASN A 216 -6.30 2.94 -1.21
C ASN A 216 -6.36 1.91 -0.10
N LEU A 217 -5.38 1.89 0.79
CA LEU A 217 -5.31 0.94 1.88
C LEU A 217 -5.11 1.64 3.22
N ILE A 218 -6.12 1.57 4.07
CA ILE A 218 -6.11 2.11 5.43
C ILE A 218 -5.97 0.94 6.41
N GLY A 219 -4.97 1.01 7.28
CA GLY A 219 -4.75 0.00 8.32
C GLY A 219 -5.10 0.54 9.70
N ILE A 220 -6.05 -0.11 10.39
CA ILE A 220 -6.49 0.26 11.74
C ILE A 220 -6.05 -0.83 12.73
N SER A 221 -5.17 -0.47 13.66
CA SER A 221 -4.71 -1.34 14.74
C SER A 221 -5.10 -0.80 16.11
N GLY A 222 -5.08 -1.64 17.11
CA GLY A 222 -5.39 -1.31 18.49
C GLY A 222 -5.93 -2.50 19.27
N ASN A 223 -6.03 -2.38 20.58
CA ASN A 223 -6.47 -3.48 21.43
C ASN A 223 -7.95 -3.85 21.26
N SER A 224 -8.35 -5.00 21.79
CA SER A 224 -9.75 -5.42 21.82
C SER A 224 -10.59 -4.47 22.71
N GLY A 225 -11.67 -3.92 22.15
CA GLY A 225 -12.50 -2.94 22.87
C GLY A 225 -12.02 -1.49 22.80
N SER A 226 -11.00 -1.18 21.98
CA SER A 226 -10.48 0.19 21.84
C SER A 226 -11.31 1.13 20.96
N GLY A 227 -12.36 0.65 20.29
CA GLY A 227 -13.19 1.47 19.38
C GLY A 227 -12.85 1.30 17.90
N LYS A 228 -12.06 0.29 17.52
CA LYS A 228 -11.70 0.03 16.11
C LYS A 228 -12.90 -0.05 15.17
N SER A 229 -13.91 -0.84 15.51
CA SER A 229 -15.10 -1.00 14.67
C SER A 229 -15.86 0.32 14.50
N THR A 230 -15.92 1.16 15.54
CA THR A 230 -16.52 2.50 15.45
C THR A 230 -15.77 3.37 14.46
N LEU A 231 -14.42 3.41 14.56
CA LEU A 231 -13.61 4.15 13.60
C LEU A 231 -13.75 3.59 12.18
N THR A 232 -13.75 2.27 12.03
CA THR A 232 -13.98 1.62 10.73
C THR A 232 -15.28 2.10 10.10
N ASN A 233 -16.39 2.11 10.84
CA ASN A 233 -17.68 2.56 10.36
C ASN A 233 -17.65 4.05 9.94
N ILE A 234 -16.94 4.91 10.71
CA ILE A 234 -16.79 6.32 10.36
C ILE A 234 -16.04 6.47 9.04
N ILE A 235 -14.94 5.74 8.86
CA ILE A 235 -14.16 5.80 7.61
C ILE A 235 -14.93 5.18 6.45
N GLU A 236 -15.65 4.09 6.67
CA GLU A 236 -16.51 3.47 5.65
C GLU A 236 -17.58 4.42 5.11
N SER A 237 -18.14 5.28 5.96
CA SER A 237 -19.19 6.24 5.56
C SER A 237 -18.69 7.34 4.60
N ILE A 238 -17.38 7.48 4.46
CA ILE A 238 -16.76 8.39 3.47
C ILE A 238 -16.99 7.87 2.05
N PHE A 239 -17.03 6.55 1.86
CA PHE A 239 -17.03 5.92 0.55
C PHE A 239 -18.42 5.43 0.16
N LYS A 240 -18.73 5.48 -1.15
CA LYS A 240 -19.89 4.80 -1.70
C LYS A 240 -19.77 3.29 -1.46
N PHE A 241 -20.91 2.62 -1.25
CA PHE A 241 -20.97 1.19 -0.89
C PHE A 241 -20.20 0.27 -1.85
N ASP A 242 -20.28 0.51 -3.14
CA ASP A 242 -19.63 -0.27 -4.19
C ASP A 242 -18.10 0.01 -4.34
N LYS A 243 -17.58 1.05 -3.67
CA LYS A 243 -16.20 1.53 -3.77
C LYS A 243 -15.31 1.15 -2.59
N LYS A 244 -15.82 0.38 -1.65
CA LYS A 244 -15.11 0.01 -0.43
C LYS A 244 -15.18 -1.47 -0.11
N VAL A 245 -14.18 -1.96 0.62
CA VAL A 245 -14.17 -3.27 1.26
C VAL A 245 -13.46 -3.19 2.61
N VAL A 246 -14.02 -3.87 3.62
CA VAL A 246 -13.40 -4.03 4.94
C VAL A 246 -12.93 -5.46 5.10
N LEU A 247 -11.68 -5.62 5.53
CA LEU A 247 -11.08 -6.90 5.88
C LEU A 247 -10.74 -6.91 7.37
N GLU A 248 -11.51 -7.64 8.14
CA GLU A 248 -11.23 -7.85 9.56
C GLU A 248 -10.15 -8.92 9.75
N THR A 249 -9.13 -8.64 10.57
CA THR A 249 -8.01 -9.57 10.76
C THR A 249 -8.37 -10.79 11.58
N ASP A 250 -9.51 -10.80 12.26
CA ASP A 250 -10.02 -11.96 13.00
C ASP A 250 -10.34 -13.15 12.09
N ARG A 251 -10.50 -12.94 10.77
CA ARG A 251 -10.57 -13.98 9.73
C ARG A 251 -9.33 -14.88 9.67
N TYR A 252 -8.22 -14.38 10.16
CA TYR A 252 -6.92 -15.05 10.11
C TYR A 252 -6.53 -15.72 11.42
N HIS A 253 -7.46 -15.90 12.39
CA HIS A 253 -7.22 -16.73 13.55
C HIS A 253 -6.97 -18.18 13.15
N LYS A 254 -6.09 -18.88 13.89
CA LYS A 254 -5.82 -20.30 13.63
C LYS A 254 -6.90 -21.23 14.14
N TRP A 255 -7.65 -20.82 15.15
CA TRP A 255 -8.58 -21.71 15.87
C TRP A 255 -9.93 -21.06 16.11
N GLU A 256 -10.98 -21.90 16.15
CA GLU A 256 -12.31 -21.53 16.57
C GLU A 256 -12.43 -21.40 18.09
N ARG A 257 -13.48 -20.74 18.55
CA ARG A 257 -13.76 -20.59 19.98
C ARG A 257 -13.93 -21.96 20.64
N GLY A 258 -13.29 -22.13 21.81
CA GLY A 258 -13.31 -23.40 22.58
C GLY A 258 -12.16 -24.33 22.24
N ASN A 259 -11.35 -24.02 21.25
CA ASN A 259 -10.12 -24.80 21.00
C ASN A 259 -9.17 -24.64 22.19
N PRO A 260 -8.57 -25.76 22.72
CA PRO A 260 -7.66 -25.75 23.87
C PRO A 260 -6.43 -24.86 23.68
N GLU A 261 -5.96 -24.67 22.47
CA GLU A 261 -4.80 -23.83 22.13
C GLU A 261 -4.97 -22.38 22.60
N TRP A 262 -6.21 -21.88 22.71
CA TRP A 262 -6.50 -20.56 23.25
C TRP A 262 -6.18 -20.38 24.74
N ASN A 263 -5.97 -21.48 25.45
CA ASN A 263 -5.49 -21.47 26.85
C ASN A 263 -3.98 -21.32 26.92
N ILE A 264 -3.26 -21.64 25.84
CA ILE A 264 -1.80 -21.58 25.75
C ILE A 264 -1.35 -20.26 25.15
N LYS A 265 -2.00 -19.82 24.07
CA LYS A 265 -1.68 -18.57 23.35
C LYS A 265 -2.95 -17.77 23.14
N THR A 266 -2.92 -16.48 23.50
CA THR A 266 -4.10 -15.62 23.29
C THR A 266 -4.25 -15.19 21.83
N HIS A 267 -5.39 -14.60 21.48
CA HIS A 267 -5.61 -13.97 20.16
C HIS A 267 -4.62 -12.83 19.85
N LEU A 268 -4.01 -12.25 20.89
CA LEU A 268 -3.03 -11.18 20.77
C LEU A 268 -1.63 -11.69 20.43
N ASN A 269 -1.40 -13.02 20.56
CA ASN A 269 -0.13 -13.61 20.17
C ASN A 269 -0.10 -13.77 18.64
N PRO A 270 0.94 -13.25 17.94
CA PRO A 270 1.08 -13.37 16.48
C PRO A 270 1.04 -14.80 15.98
N GLU A 271 1.60 -15.75 16.78
CA GLU A 271 1.64 -17.17 16.44
C GLU A 271 0.24 -17.83 16.44
N SER A 272 -0.77 -17.17 16.99
CA SER A 272 -2.17 -17.63 16.97
C SER A 272 -2.91 -17.21 15.70
N ASN A 273 -2.21 -16.58 14.75
CA ASN A 273 -2.80 -16.00 13.54
C ASN A 273 -2.01 -16.39 12.30
N TYR A 274 -2.67 -16.49 11.15
CA TYR A 274 -2.07 -16.67 9.84
C TYR A 274 -1.64 -15.32 9.24
N LEU A 275 -0.62 -14.67 9.85
CA LEU A 275 -0.22 -13.30 9.47
C LEU A 275 0.42 -13.21 8.08
N GLU A 276 1.06 -14.27 7.59
CA GLU A 276 1.57 -14.34 6.22
C GLU A 276 0.43 -14.35 5.21
N LYS A 277 -0.63 -15.13 5.48
CA LYS A 277 -1.84 -15.15 4.64
C LYS A 277 -2.56 -13.80 4.65
N LEU A 278 -2.70 -13.16 5.82
CA LEU A 278 -3.24 -11.80 5.92
C LEU A 278 -2.46 -10.83 5.03
N GLN A 279 -1.12 -10.89 5.07
CA GLN A 279 -0.27 -10.04 4.26
C GLN A 279 -0.46 -10.30 2.76
N GLU A 280 -0.47 -11.56 2.33
CA GLU A 280 -0.69 -11.95 0.94
C GLU A 280 -2.05 -11.48 0.43
N ASP A 281 -3.12 -11.71 1.17
CA ASP A 281 -4.47 -11.31 0.81
C ASP A 281 -4.61 -9.78 0.76
N THR A 282 -4.02 -9.07 1.72
CA THR A 282 -3.99 -7.60 1.72
C THR A 282 -3.28 -7.05 0.49
N PHE A 283 -2.14 -7.63 0.14
CA PHE A 283 -1.38 -7.23 -1.03
C PHE A 283 -2.17 -7.50 -2.33
N ASN A 284 -2.82 -8.65 -2.43
CA ASN A 284 -3.68 -8.98 -3.56
C ASN A 284 -4.83 -7.98 -3.72
N LEU A 285 -5.52 -7.64 -2.64
CA LEU A 285 -6.57 -6.62 -2.68
C LEU A 285 -6.03 -5.27 -3.13
N LYS A 286 -4.84 -4.85 -2.63
CA LYS A 286 -4.20 -3.58 -3.03
C LYS A 286 -3.87 -3.53 -4.53
N LEU A 287 -3.52 -4.67 -5.11
CA LEU A 287 -3.30 -4.82 -6.56
C LEU A 287 -4.61 -4.90 -7.38
N GLY A 288 -5.77 -4.83 -6.72
CA GLY A 288 -7.08 -4.99 -7.36
C GLY A 288 -7.41 -6.44 -7.72
N ASN A 289 -6.82 -7.43 -7.02
CA ASN A 289 -7.17 -8.85 -7.16
C ASN A 289 -8.20 -9.24 -6.10
N ASP A 290 -9.14 -10.08 -6.48
CA ASP A 290 -10.05 -10.71 -5.53
C ASP A 290 -9.31 -11.76 -4.69
N ILE A 291 -9.77 -11.95 -3.47
CA ILE A 291 -9.25 -12.97 -2.55
C ILE A 291 -10.35 -13.95 -2.13
N PHE A 292 -9.93 -15.09 -1.60
CA PHE A 292 -10.83 -16.11 -1.06
C PHE A 292 -10.41 -16.42 0.38
N THR A 293 -11.31 -16.15 1.34
CA THR A 293 -11.05 -16.35 2.76
C THR A 293 -12.34 -16.67 3.51
N VAL A 294 -12.20 -17.15 4.74
CA VAL A 294 -13.33 -17.37 5.68
C VAL A 294 -13.70 -16.06 6.38
N ASP A 295 -14.86 -16.01 7.02
CA ASP A 295 -15.16 -15.00 8.04
C ASP A 295 -15.16 -15.63 9.44
N TYR A 296 -14.92 -14.83 10.47
CA TYR A 296 -15.00 -15.27 11.85
C TYR A 296 -16.29 -14.77 12.52
N ASN A 297 -17.25 -15.64 12.67
CA ASN A 297 -18.51 -15.30 13.31
C ASN A 297 -18.35 -15.14 14.84
N HIS A 298 -18.36 -13.91 15.33
CA HIS A 298 -18.19 -13.58 16.75
C HIS A 298 -19.31 -14.10 17.66
N THR A 299 -20.50 -14.38 17.14
CA THR A 299 -21.62 -14.94 17.92
C THR A 299 -21.38 -16.41 18.20
N THR A 300 -21.11 -17.19 17.16
CA THR A 300 -20.88 -18.63 17.27
C THR A 300 -19.44 -18.98 17.67
N GLY A 301 -18.48 -18.13 17.35
CA GLY A 301 -17.04 -18.37 17.52
C GLY A 301 -16.46 -19.35 16.51
N LYS A 302 -17.10 -19.49 15.35
CA LYS A 302 -16.71 -20.41 14.26
C LYS A 302 -16.40 -19.66 13.00
N PHE A 303 -15.61 -20.29 12.12
CA PHE A 303 -15.39 -19.80 10.78
C PHE A 303 -16.60 -20.11 9.88
N THR A 304 -16.83 -19.22 8.93
CA THR A 304 -17.80 -19.43 7.84
C THR A 304 -17.17 -20.30 6.74
N PRO A 305 -17.93 -20.82 5.78
CA PRO A 305 -17.37 -21.29 4.52
C PRO A 305 -16.53 -20.20 3.85
N ILE A 306 -15.58 -20.63 2.98
CA ILE A 306 -14.77 -19.72 2.19
C ILE A 306 -15.68 -18.88 1.30
N GLU A 307 -15.47 -17.59 1.31
CA GLU A 307 -16.17 -16.62 0.48
C GLU A 307 -15.18 -15.80 -0.38
N LYS A 308 -15.68 -15.28 -1.49
CA LYS A 308 -14.95 -14.37 -2.36
C LYS A 308 -15.09 -12.94 -1.82
N ILE A 309 -13.97 -12.26 -1.62
CA ILE A 309 -13.91 -10.83 -1.33
C ILE A 309 -13.35 -10.14 -2.56
N SER A 310 -14.16 -9.31 -3.20
CA SER A 310 -13.74 -8.56 -4.38
C SER A 310 -12.98 -7.29 -3.98
N ALA A 311 -11.85 -7.06 -4.65
CA ALA A 311 -11.09 -5.83 -4.48
C ALA A 311 -11.93 -4.61 -4.87
N LYS A 312 -11.76 -3.52 -4.11
CA LYS A 312 -12.41 -2.24 -4.32
C LYS A 312 -11.38 -1.12 -4.29
N GLU A 313 -11.77 0.05 -4.78
CA GLU A 313 -10.88 1.22 -4.82
C GLU A 313 -10.33 1.61 -3.43
N ASN A 314 -11.12 1.37 -2.37
CA ASN A 314 -10.76 1.69 -0.99
C ASN A 314 -10.87 0.45 -0.11
N ILE A 315 -9.78 0.12 0.57
CA ILE A 315 -9.64 -1.06 1.41
C ILE A 315 -9.36 -0.60 2.83
N ILE A 316 -10.10 -1.12 3.79
CA ILE A 316 -9.88 -0.88 5.22
C ILE A 316 -9.52 -2.22 5.86
N ILE A 317 -8.33 -2.32 6.42
CA ILE A 317 -7.91 -3.49 7.19
C ILE A 317 -7.99 -3.13 8.67
N CYS A 318 -8.75 -3.91 9.43
CA CYS A 318 -9.00 -3.62 10.83
C CYS A 318 -8.72 -4.83 11.72
N GLY A 319 -7.86 -4.68 12.74
CA GLY A 319 -7.67 -5.74 13.71
C GLY A 319 -6.51 -5.58 14.67
N LEU A 320 -6.12 -6.69 15.32
CA LEU A 320 -5.09 -6.71 16.37
C LEU A 320 -3.67 -6.58 15.82
N HIS A 321 -3.42 -7.20 14.65
CA HIS A 321 -2.07 -7.33 14.08
C HIS A 321 -1.88 -6.56 12.78
N THR A 322 -2.73 -5.59 12.49
CA THR A 322 -2.72 -4.83 11.23
C THR A 322 -1.37 -4.15 10.96
N LEU A 323 -0.72 -3.61 12.00
CA LEU A 323 0.57 -2.92 11.89
C LEU A 323 1.74 -3.75 12.49
N TYR A 324 1.54 -5.05 12.75
CA TYR A 324 2.53 -5.87 13.46
C TYR A 324 3.81 -6.08 12.65
N ASN A 325 3.73 -6.54 11.40
CA ASN A 325 4.92 -6.82 10.61
C ASN A 325 5.28 -5.70 9.63
N ASN A 326 6.58 -5.64 9.25
CA ASN A 326 7.11 -4.59 8.36
C ASN A 326 6.44 -4.61 6.99
N LYS A 327 6.28 -5.80 6.40
CA LYS A 327 5.71 -5.96 5.07
C LYS A 327 4.27 -5.46 4.97
N MET A 328 3.47 -5.64 6.05
CA MET A 328 2.14 -5.03 6.14
C MET A 328 2.22 -3.52 6.20
N ARG A 329 3.12 -2.97 7.03
CA ARG A 329 3.28 -1.52 7.16
C ARG A 329 3.72 -0.84 5.86
N ASP A 330 4.52 -1.54 5.04
CA ASP A 330 5.03 -1.00 3.77
C ASP A 330 3.96 -0.85 2.69
N ILE A 331 2.92 -1.68 2.75
CA ILE A 331 1.82 -1.62 1.77
C ILE A 331 0.63 -0.77 2.21
N ILE A 332 0.52 -0.44 3.51
CA ILE A 332 -0.56 0.39 4.07
C ILE A 332 -0.26 1.88 3.82
N ASP A 333 -1.21 2.59 3.22
CA ASP A 333 -1.07 4.01 2.88
C ASP A 333 -1.25 4.92 4.09
N ILE A 334 -2.25 4.65 4.93
CA ILE A 334 -2.53 5.38 6.17
C ILE A 334 -2.60 4.40 7.33
N LYS A 335 -1.66 4.51 8.25
CA LYS A 335 -1.54 3.64 9.43
C LYS A 335 -2.13 4.32 10.64
N VAL A 336 -3.20 3.73 11.18
CA VAL A 336 -3.94 4.27 12.33
C VAL A 336 -3.81 3.33 13.52
N TYR A 337 -3.51 3.89 14.68
CA TYR A 337 -3.55 3.17 15.95
C TYR A 337 -4.58 3.81 16.88
N ILE A 338 -5.43 2.98 17.50
CA ILE A 338 -6.38 3.45 18.51
C ILE A 338 -5.84 3.13 19.91
N ASP A 339 -5.53 4.20 20.65
CA ASP A 339 -4.94 4.19 21.99
C ASP A 339 -5.94 4.70 23.00
N THR A 340 -7.00 3.97 23.23
CA THR A 340 -8.05 4.33 24.20
C THR A 340 -7.57 4.08 25.62
N GLN A 341 -7.84 5.02 26.54
CA GLN A 341 -7.54 4.88 27.97
C GLN A 341 -8.09 3.55 28.51
N GLU A 342 -7.29 2.85 29.32
CA GLU A 342 -7.52 1.47 29.75
C GLU A 342 -8.89 1.30 30.42
N SER A 343 -9.29 2.24 31.30
CA SER A 343 -10.60 2.20 31.99
C SER A 343 -11.78 2.28 31.01
N ILE A 344 -11.70 3.14 29.98
CA ILE A 344 -12.73 3.26 28.93
C ILE A 344 -12.77 1.99 28.08
N GLN A 345 -11.61 1.49 27.72
CA GLN A 345 -11.46 0.27 26.92
C GLN A 345 -12.09 -0.95 27.64
N TYR A 346 -11.81 -1.11 28.94
CA TYR A 346 -12.38 -2.19 29.73
C TYR A 346 -13.90 -2.06 29.88
N TYR A 347 -14.40 -0.83 30.08
CA TYR A 347 -15.81 -0.56 30.12
C TYR A 347 -16.50 -0.94 28.80
N TRP A 348 -15.98 -0.48 27.65
CA TRP A 348 -16.56 -0.81 26.35
C TRP A 348 -16.50 -2.31 26.06
N LYS A 349 -15.37 -2.96 26.40
CA LYS A 349 -15.21 -4.39 26.25
C LYS A 349 -16.17 -5.18 27.11
N LEU A 350 -16.33 -4.80 28.37
CA LEU A 350 -17.26 -5.46 29.28
C LEU A 350 -18.68 -5.37 28.76
N ASN A 351 -19.15 -4.17 28.41
CA ASN A 351 -20.50 -3.97 27.88
C ASN A 351 -20.75 -4.74 26.59
N ARG A 352 -19.83 -4.68 25.65
CA ARG A 352 -19.96 -5.42 24.38
C ARG A 352 -20.00 -6.92 24.61
N ASP A 353 -19.06 -7.46 25.38
CA ASP A 353 -18.91 -8.92 25.50
C ASP A 353 -20.03 -9.52 26.38
N VAL A 354 -20.56 -8.79 27.35
CA VAL A 354 -21.71 -9.22 28.16
C VAL A 354 -23.02 -9.05 27.40
N ASN A 355 -23.31 -7.85 26.88
CA ASN A 355 -24.64 -7.54 26.31
C ASN A 355 -24.82 -8.09 24.89
N ASN A 356 -23.76 -8.09 24.05
CA ASN A 356 -23.89 -8.47 22.65
C ASN A 356 -23.37 -9.89 22.35
N ARG A 357 -22.44 -10.42 23.20
CA ARG A 357 -21.82 -11.74 22.96
C ARG A 357 -22.20 -12.80 23.99
N GLY A 358 -23.00 -12.44 25.02
CA GLY A 358 -23.52 -13.36 26.03
C GLY A 358 -22.46 -13.94 26.99
N HIS A 359 -21.32 -13.27 27.16
CA HIS A 359 -20.30 -13.71 28.11
C HIS A 359 -20.66 -13.28 29.54
N THR A 360 -20.23 -14.07 30.52
CA THR A 360 -20.32 -13.65 31.94
C THR A 360 -19.26 -12.60 32.25
N VAL A 361 -19.56 -11.72 33.22
CA VAL A 361 -18.61 -10.68 33.68
C VAL A 361 -17.27 -11.30 34.08
N ASP A 362 -17.27 -12.39 34.87
CA ASP A 362 -16.05 -13.06 35.32
C ASP A 362 -15.21 -13.58 34.16
N LYS A 363 -15.84 -14.11 33.11
CA LYS A 363 -15.13 -14.56 31.92
C LYS A 363 -14.46 -13.41 31.18
N VAL A 364 -15.12 -12.25 31.09
CA VAL A 364 -14.56 -11.05 30.48
C VAL A 364 -13.37 -10.52 31.28
N LEU A 365 -13.49 -10.45 32.62
CA LEU A 365 -12.42 -10.02 33.51
C LEU A 365 -11.17 -10.92 33.39
N LYS A 366 -11.36 -12.24 33.48
CA LYS A 366 -10.27 -13.21 33.27
C LYS A 366 -9.60 -13.05 31.91
N SER A 367 -10.40 -12.79 30.86
CA SER A 367 -9.89 -12.56 29.50
C SER A 367 -9.09 -11.24 29.37
N ILE A 368 -9.40 -10.21 30.14
CA ILE A 368 -8.63 -8.97 30.19
C ILE A 368 -7.27 -9.26 30.84
N ASP A 369 -7.27 -9.87 32.00
CA ASP A 369 -6.04 -10.14 32.78
C ASP A 369 -5.09 -11.06 32.01
N SER A 370 -5.59 -12.17 31.42
CA SER A 370 -4.78 -13.13 30.69
C SER A 370 -4.13 -12.58 29.40
N ARG A 371 -4.61 -11.45 28.89
CA ARG A 371 -4.11 -10.85 27.63
C ARG A 371 -3.18 -9.68 27.83
N LYS A 372 -2.96 -9.24 29.06
CA LYS A 372 -2.19 -8.03 29.37
C LYS A 372 -0.73 -8.13 28.90
N GLU A 373 -0.08 -9.25 29.12
CA GLU A 373 1.31 -9.49 28.69
C GLU A 373 1.44 -9.47 27.18
N ASP A 374 0.57 -10.19 26.46
CA ASP A 374 0.57 -10.23 25.01
C ASP A 374 0.24 -8.86 24.40
N TYR A 375 -0.63 -8.06 25.05
CA TYR A 375 -0.92 -6.69 24.64
C TYR A 375 0.35 -5.83 24.66
N ILE A 376 1.05 -5.81 25.79
CA ILE A 376 2.29 -5.02 25.96
C ILE A 376 3.37 -5.47 24.97
N LYS A 377 3.45 -6.78 24.70
CA LYS A 377 4.49 -7.35 23.85
C LYS A 377 4.22 -7.18 22.36
N PHE A 378 2.97 -7.32 21.90
CA PHE A 378 2.67 -7.48 20.48
C PHE A 378 1.73 -6.39 19.91
N ILE A 379 0.86 -5.80 20.72
CA ILE A 379 -0.15 -4.86 20.21
C ILE A 379 0.29 -3.41 20.45
N GLU A 380 0.67 -3.06 21.67
CA GLU A 380 1.08 -1.71 22.03
C GLU A 380 2.25 -1.17 21.20
N PRO A 381 3.30 -1.96 20.87
CA PRO A 381 4.42 -1.48 20.05
C PRO A 381 4.02 -0.99 18.65
N GLN A 382 2.90 -1.45 18.11
CA GLN A 382 2.38 -1.04 16.81
C GLN A 382 2.03 0.46 16.76
N LYS A 383 1.75 1.07 17.92
CA LYS A 383 1.53 2.51 18.06
C LYS A 383 2.68 3.35 17.48
N LYS A 384 3.93 2.92 17.69
CA LYS A 384 5.13 3.61 17.16
C LYS A 384 5.23 3.59 15.64
N CYS A 385 4.53 2.67 14.99
CA CYS A 385 4.55 2.49 13.55
C CYS A 385 3.37 3.17 12.85
N SER A 386 2.48 3.85 13.60
CA SER A 386 1.31 4.52 13.04
C SER A 386 1.65 5.92 12.50
N ASP A 387 0.78 6.42 11.63
CA ASP A 387 0.83 7.79 11.11
C ASP A 387 -0.15 8.68 11.86
N ILE A 388 -1.22 8.07 12.40
CA ILE A 388 -2.26 8.72 13.19
C ILE A 388 -2.53 7.88 14.43
N ILE A 389 -2.60 8.52 15.59
CA ILE A 389 -3.00 7.90 16.85
C ILE A 389 -4.27 8.58 17.34
N ILE A 390 -5.34 7.80 17.51
CA ILE A 390 -6.62 8.28 18.03
C ILE A 390 -6.74 7.82 19.48
N GLN A 391 -6.90 8.75 20.40
CA GLN A 391 -6.96 8.49 21.82
C GLN A 391 -8.27 8.99 22.41
N TYR A 392 -9.11 8.07 22.89
CA TYR A 392 -10.26 8.36 23.74
C TYR A 392 -9.81 8.33 25.21
N TYR A 393 -10.10 9.41 25.94
CA TYR A 393 -9.68 9.54 27.34
C TYR A 393 -10.71 10.31 28.16
N THR A 394 -10.56 10.30 29.46
CA THR A 394 -11.32 11.11 30.41
C THR A 394 -10.39 11.73 31.42
N GLU A 395 -10.71 12.94 31.88
CA GLU A 395 -9.94 13.63 32.92
C GLU A 395 -10.32 13.14 34.33
N LYS A 396 -11.49 12.52 34.47
CA LYS A 396 -12.00 12.01 35.75
C LYS A 396 -11.78 10.50 35.84
N GLU A 397 -11.19 10.05 36.92
CA GLU A 397 -11.16 8.63 37.25
C GLU A 397 -12.60 8.12 37.47
N PHE A 398 -12.91 6.95 36.96
CA PHE A 398 -14.19 6.30 37.15
C PHE A 398 -14.02 4.77 37.32
N ASP A 399 -14.95 4.19 38.06
CA ASP A 399 -15.02 2.75 38.21
C ASP A 399 -15.73 2.16 36.98
N TRP A 400 -14.92 1.64 36.06
CA TRP A 400 -15.41 1.08 34.79
C TRP A 400 -16.32 -0.17 34.95
N LYS A 401 -16.43 -0.72 36.17
CA LYS A 401 -17.38 -1.79 36.48
C LYS A 401 -18.77 -1.25 36.81
N LYS A 402 -18.90 0.05 37.05
CA LYS A 402 -20.19 0.73 37.26
C LYS A 402 -20.65 1.38 35.96
N ASN A 403 -21.96 1.35 35.71
CA ASN A 403 -22.56 1.88 34.45
C ASN A 403 -22.60 3.42 34.34
N ILE A 404 -21.67 4.13 34.96
CA ILE A 404 -21.59 5.59 34.88
C ILE A 404 -20.29 5.93 34.19
N ILE A 405 -20.38 6.44 32.95
CA ILE A 405 -19.24 6.91 32.17
C ILE A 405 -19.13 8.43 32.34
N PRO A 406 -17.96 8.98 32.63
CA PRO A 406 -17.71 10.41 32.52
C PRO A 406 -17.67 10.83 31.05
N ASP A 407 -17.61 12.14 30.81
CA ASP A 407 -17.41 12.70 29.47
C ASP A 407 -16.15 12.13 28.85
N ILE A 408 -16.27 11.56 27.67
CA ILE A 408 -15.14 11.03 26.90
C ILE A 408 -14.64 12.13 26.00
N LEU A 409 -13.35 12.41 26.11
CA LEU A 409 -12.64 13.39 25.30
C LEU A 409 -11.80 12.70 24.25
N LEU A 410 -11.49 13.42 23.16
CA LEU A 410 -10.74 12.91 22.02
C LEU A 410 -9.44 13.72 21.80
N LYS A 411 -8.33 12.99 21.68
CA LYS A 411 -7.08 13.50 21.14
C LYS A 411 -6.71 12.75 19.88
N ILE A 412 -6.15 13.47 18.90
CA ILE A 412 -5.58 12.86 17.69
C ILE A 412 -4.15 13.37 17.54
N SER A 413 -3.19 12.44 17.56
CA SER A 413 -1.80 12.73 17.22
C SER A 413 -1.55 12.36 15.78
N ILE A 414 -1.08 13.30 14.97
CA ILE A 414 -0.94 13.20 13.53
C ILE A 414 0.51 13.49 13.17
N LYS A 415 1.15 12.67 12.35
CA LYS A 415 2.48 12.97 11.83
C LYS A 415 2.50 14.31 11.10
N HIS A 416 3.59 15.05 11.27
CA HIS A 416 3.75 16.41 10.74
C HIS A 416 3.41 16.51 9.23
N GLU A 417 3.81 15.52 8.44
CA GLU A 417 3.55 15.49 7.01
C GLU A 417 2.05 15.46 6.69
N LEU A 418 1.29 14.63 7.40
CA LEU A 418 -0.17 14.55 7.24
C LEU A 418 -0.88 15.76 7.87
N PHE A 419 -0.33 16.31 8.96
CA PHE A 419 -0.88 17.50 9.60
C PHE A 419 -0.88 18.69 8.65
N ASN A 420 0.15 18.87 7.84
CA ASN A 420 0.22 19.94 6.85
C ASN A 420 -0.94 19.90 5.83
N ILE A 421 -1.38 18.69 5.46
CA ILE A 421 -2.56 18.50 4.59
C ILE A 421 -3.84 18.97 5.28
N LEU A 422 -3.93 18.75 6.59
CA LEU A 422 -5.11 19.04 7.41
C LEU A 422 -5.11 20.42 8.02
N TYR A 423 -4.03 21.18 7.91
CA TYR A 423 -3.82 22.44 8.63
C TYR A 423 -4.94 23.47 8.40
N GLU A 424 -5.39 23.64 7.16
CA GLU A 424 -6.47 24.55 6.81
C GLU A 424 -7.80 24.15 7.50
N CYS A 425 -8.13 22.86 7.48
CA CYS A 425 -9.31 22.34 8.16
C CYS A 425 -9.22 22.53 9.68
N ILE A 426 -8.08 22.19 10.27
CA ILE A 426 -7.86 22.31 11.73
C ILE A 426 -7.96 23.78 12.17
N THR A 427 -7.41 24.71 11.39
CA THR A 427 -7.48 26.14 11.70
C THR A 427 -8.88 26.72 11.49
N TYR A 428 -9.65 26.23 10.54
CA TYR A 428 -11.04 26.62 10.36
C TYR A 428 -11.90 26.27 11.60
N PHE A 429 -11.66 25.11 12.18
CA PHE A 429 -12.38 24.64 13.37
C PHE A 429 -11.66 25.00 14.70
N ASN A 430 -10.90 26.09 14.76
CA ASN A 430 -10.11 26.49 15.94
C ASN A 430 -10.92 26.73 17.21
N ASN A 431 -12.23 26.95 17.13
CA ASN A 431 -13.13 27.03 18.28
C ASN A 431 -13.37 25.66 18.93
N TYR A 432 -13.13 24.57 18.22
CA TYR A 432 -13.40 23.19 18.64
C TYR A 432 -12.14 22.33 18.69
N ILE A 433 -11.10 22.73 17.97
CA ILE A 433 -9.85 22.01 17.85
C ILE A 433 -8.71 22.86 18.39
N THR A 434 -8.02 22.37 19.40
CA THR A 434 -6.82 23.01 19.95
C THR A 434 -5.59 22.17 19.69
N ILE A 435 -4.48 22.80 19.31
CA ILE A 435 -3.18 22.13 19.19
C ILE A 435 -2.57 22.06 20.59
N SER A 436 -2.36 20.85 21.10
CA SER A 436 -1.94 20.63 22.49
C SER A 436 -0.45 20.33 22.65
N SER A 437 0.20 19.71 21.65
CA SER A 437 1.63 19.39 21.73
C SER A 437 2.26 19.07 20.38
N TYR A 438 3.60 19.22 20.32
CA TYR A 438 4.43 18.72 19.21
C TYR A 438 5.56 17.88 19.79
N ILE A 439 5.50 16.56 19.63
CA ILE A 439 6.47 15.62 20.21
C ILE A 439 6.78 14.52 19.18
N ASN A 440 8.07 14.23 18.99
CA ASN A 440 8.52 13.11 18.15
C ASN A 440 7.89 13.07 16.74
N ASN A 441 7.84 14.20 16.05
CA ASN A 441 7.24 14.37 14.73
C ASN A 441 5.70 14.21 14.70
N PHE A 442 5.02 14.17 15.84
CA PHE A 442 3.58 14.18 15.94
C PHE A 442 3.06 15.52 16.46
N ILE A 443 2.03 16.04 15.81
CA ILE A 443 1.23 17.17 16.29
C ILE A 443 -0.04 16.60 16.89
N THR A 444 -0.29 16.90 18.15
CA THR A 444 -1.48 16.41 18.86
C THR A 444 -2.52 17.52 18.92
N ILE A 445 -3.70 17.21 18.41
CA ILE A 445 -4.89 18.05 18.53
C ILE A 445 -5.85 17.45 19.54
N GLN A 446 -6.55 18.31 20.25
CA GLN A 446 -7.63 17.93 21.16
C GLN A 446 -8.94 18.48 20.60
N ILE A 447 -9.98 17.64 20.57
CA ILE A 447 -11.27 17.96 19.96
C ILE A 447 -12.33 17.97 21.08
N THR A 448 -13.14 19.01 21.09
CA THR A 448 -14.30 19.14 21.99
C THR A 448 -15.57 18.60 21.29
N ASP A 449 -16.50 18.09 22.07
CA ASP A 449 -17.73 17.45 21.54
C ASP A 449 -18.83 18.42 21.11
N LEU A 450 -18.50 19.71 21.02
CA LEU A 450 -19.49 20.77 20.76
C LEU A 450 -19.69 21.08 19.27
N ILE A 451 -18.99 20.37 18.36
CA ILE A 451 -19.06 20.64 16.93
C ILE A 451 -20.44 20.27 16.38
N ASN A 452 -21.06 21.24 15.75
CA ASN A 452 -22.35 21.09 15.12
C ASN A 452 -22.19 20.56 13.69
N ASN A 453 -23.05 19.63 13.27
CA ASN A 453 -23.03 19.09 11.90
C ASN A 453 -23.18 20.14 10.82
N LYS A 454 -23.90 21.22 11.10
CA LYS A 454 -24.08 22.32 10.16
C LYS A 454 -22.74 22.96 9.80
N GLU A 455 -21.84 23.14 10.77
CA GLU A 455 -20.53 23.73 10.50
C GLU A 455 -19.63 22.81 9.68
N ILE A 456 -19.71 21.49 9.92
CA ILE A 456 -19.02 20.50 9.08
C ILE A 456 -19.58 20.52 7.66
N TYR A 457 -20.91 20.56 7.54
CA TYR A 457 -21.60 20.67 6.25
C TYR A 457 -21.19 21.95 5.49
N ASP A 458 -21.23 23.11 6.16
CA ASP A 458 -20.83 24.40 5.58
C ASP A 458 -19.37 24.41 5.12
N TYR A 459 -18.48 23.75 5.88
CA TYR A 459 -17.09 23.57 5.48
C TYR A 459 -16.97 22.74 4.20
N ILE A 460 -17.66 21.58 4.14
CA ILE A 460 -17.66 20.68 2.98
C ILE A 460 -18.13 21.41 1.72
N ILE A 461 -19.24 22.13 1.80
CA ILE A 461 -19.79 22.89 0.66
C ILE A 461 -18.84 24.01 0.24
N LYS A 462 -18.32 24.78 1.20
CA LYS A 462 -17.43 25.93 0.92
C LYS A 462 -16.15 25.50 0.19
N HIS A 463 -15.63 24.31 0.49
CA HIS A 463 -14.39 23.81 -0.08
C HIS A 463 -14.60 22.82 -1.24
N GLY A 464 -15.84 22.67 -1.71
CA GLY A 464 -16.16 21.81 -2.86
C GLY A 464 -15.81 20.33 -2.64
N ILE A 465 -15.99 19.83 -1.40
CA ILE A 465 -15.71 18.43 -1.07
C ILE A 465 -16.93 17.60 -1.45
N ASP A 466 -16.99 17.13 -2.70
CA ASP A 466 -18.17 16.49 -3.30
C ASP A 466 -18.22 14.96 -3.15
N PHE A 467 -17.18 14.36 -2.60
CA PHE A 467 -17.06 12.92 -2.43
C PHE A 467 -17.64 12.40 -1.09
N ILE A 468 -17.91 13.28 -0.11
CA ILE A 468 -18.57 12.90 1.13
C ILE A 468 -20.08 12.83 0.89
N ASN A 469 -20.72 11.72 1.26
CA ASN A 469 -22.16 11.64 1.26
C ASN A 469 -22.74 12.53 2.38
N LEU A 470 -23.30 13.67 2.00
CA LEU A 470 -23.84 14.66 2.94
C LEU A 470 -24.96 14.10 3.86
N ASN A 471 -25.63 13.02 3.44
CA ASN A 471 -26.66 12.36 4.25
C ASN A 471 -26.09 11.43 5.34
N GLU A 472 -24.79 11.17 5.31
CA GLU A 472 -24.08 10.26 6.23
C GLU A 472 -23.04 11.00 7.09
N ILE A 473 -23.18 12.31 7.28
CA ILE A 473 -22.27 13.08 8.14
C ILE A 473 -22.52 12.72 9.61
N HIS A 474 -21.47 12.27 10.26
CA HIS A 474 -21.48 11.96 11.69
C HIS A 474 -21.51 13.23 12.56
N HIS A 475 -21.95 13.09 13.82
CA HIS A 475 -22.02 14.18 14.79
C HIS A 475 -20.74 14.27 15.63
N GLY A 476 -20.45 15.46 16.16
CA GLY A 476 -19.42 15.71 17.16
C GLY A 476 -18.02 15.23 16.73
N HIS A 477 -17.34 14.52 17.63
CA HIS A 477 -16.02 13.93 17.40
C HIS A 477 -15.96 13.08 16.12
N ASN A 478 -17.00 12.28 15.88
CA ASN A 478 -17.03 11.37 14.75
C ASN A 478 -17.11 12.11 13.40
N GLY A 479 -17.81 13.24 13.36
CA GLY A 479 -17.90 14.07 12.16
C GLY A 479 -16.54 14.71 11.80
N ILE A 480 -15.80 15.15 12.79
CA ILE A 480 -14.44 15.67 12.55
C ILE A 480 -13.49 14.55 12.11
N ILE A 481 -13.55 13.39 12.74
CA ILE A 481 -12.75 12.23 12.29
C ILE A 481 -13.07 11.91 10.84
N GLN A 482 -14.36 11.84 10.47
CA GLN A 482 -14.81 11.59 9.10
C GLN A 482 -14.23 12.62 8.13
N LEU A 483 -14.32 13.91 8.45
CA LEU A 483 -13.81 14.99 7.61
C LEU A 483 -12.28 14.93 7.46
N LEU A 484 -11.53 14.72 8.56
CA LEU A 484 -10.08 14.62 8.51
C LEU A 484 -9.63 13.46 7.63
N PHE A 485 -10.24 12.27 7.75
CA PHE A 485 -9.94 11.13 6.89
C PHE A 485 -10.35 11.36 5.45
N ALA A 486 -11.48 12.01 5.21
CA ALA A 486 -11.89 12.38 3.86
C ALA A 486 -10.86 13.30 3.18
N LEU A 487 -10.37 14.31 3.87
CA LEU A 487 -9.32 15.20 3.36
C LEU A 487 -7.99 14.48 3.10
N LEU A 488 -7.62 13.52 3.94
CA LEU A 488 -6.40 12.72 3.75
C LEU A 488 -6.49 11.77 2.55
N LEU A 489 -7.69 11.35 2.19
CA LEU A 489 -7.91 10.36 1.12
C LEU A 489 -8.15 11.00 -0.25
N TYR A 490 -8.60 12.26 -0.30
CA TYR A 490 -9.04 12.91 -1.55
C TYR A 490 -8.35 14.25 -1.86
N LYS A 491 -7.48 14.75 -0.98
CA LYS A 491 -6.57 15.86 -1.30
C LYS A 491 -5.27 15.34 -1.85
#